data_78034e9e52579077f8f7c61a29ba34fa
#
_entry.id   78034e9e52579077f8f7c61a29ba34fa
#
_cell.length_a   1.000
_cell.length_b   1.000
_cell.length_c   1.000
_cell.angle_alpha   90.00
_cell.angle_beta   90.00
_cell.angle_gamma   90.00
#
_symmetry.space_group_name_H-M   'P 1'
#
loop_
_entity.id
_entity.type
_entity.pdbx_description
1 polymer ?
#
loop_
_entity_poly.entity_id
_entity_poly.type
_entity_poly.pdbx_seq_one_letter_code
_entity_poly.pdbx_strand_id
1 'polypeptide(L)'
;MVALVVTIIVILILAGISIGQGDKAIKISQLENLRTNMLLIQTKSKEYLENANFNLGTNIDKVTEEEKTNRVNKAKENLKGTEITDGNIFDGNINITTEQITQDNTNYIYYYKLTTEDLEKMGLKNVESNDKKGWYIVKYDIKNNEAEIYNQKGFEKENKTYYSLSEIKNLQA
;
A
#
# COMPACT_ATOMS: atom_id res chain seq x y z
N MET A 1 0.09 -29.01 50.28
CA MET A 1 -0.23 -27.62 49.92
C MET A 1 0.88 -26.88 49.16
N VAL A 2 2.16 -26.99 49.56
CA VAL A 2 3.29 -26.31 48.88
C VAL A 2 3.45 -26.76 47.42
N ALA A 3 3.30 -28.04 47.09
CA ALA A 3 3.42 -28.56 45.75
C ALA A 3 2.39 -27.96 44.77
N LEU A 4 1.14 -27.76 45.22
CA LEU A 4 0.09 -27.17 44.41
C LEU A 4 0.40 -25.70 44.06
N VAL A 5 0.90 -24.92 45.03
CA VAL A 5 1.25 -23.51 44.81
C VAL A 5 2.43 -23.40 43.83
N VAL A 6 3.45 -24.25 43.97
CA VAL A 6 4.60 -24.28 43.05
C VAL A 6 4.14 -24.61 41.61
N THR A 7 3.23 -25.60 41.46
CA THR A 7 2.71 -25.98 40.16
C THR A 7 1.94 -24.84 39.50
N ILE A 8 1.13 -24.11 40.23
CA ILE A 8 0.39 -22.96 39.72
C ILE A 8 1.34 -21.84 39.26
N ILE A 9 2.36 -21.54 40.04
CA ILE A 9 3.36 -20.53 39.72
C ILE A 9 4.12 -20.91 38.42
N VAL A 10 4.53 -22.16 38.30
CA VAL A 10 5.24 -22.66 37.10
C VAL A 10 4.33 -22.55 35.84
N ILE A 11 3.04 -22.93 35.96
CA ILE A 11 2.08 -22.81 34.86
C ILE A 11 1.88 -21.34 34.45
N LEU A 12 1.80 -20.43 35.41
CA LEU A 12 1.64 -18.99 35.13
C LEU A 12 2.88 -18.40 34.43
N ILE A 13 4.09 -18.82 34.85
CA ILE A 13 5.34 -18.41 34.21
C ILE A 13 5.43 -18.95 32.78
N LEU A 14 5.11 -20.23 32.56
CA LEU A 14 5.10 -20.83 31.23
C LEU A 14 4.04 -20.24 30.32
N ALA A 15 2.85 -19.97 30.83
CA ALA A 15 1.79 -19.28 30.08
C ALA A 15 2.22 -17.86 29.70
N GLY A 16 2.82 -17.11 30.64
CA GLY A 16 3.31 -15.74 30.35
C GLY A 16 4.38 -15.69 29.28
N ILE A 17 5.34 -16.63 29.28
CA ILE A 17 6.37 -16.74 28.25
C ILE A 17 5.76 -17.13 26.90
N SER A 18 4.81 -18.06 26.88
CA SER A 18 4.14 -18.49 25.64
C SER A 18 3.33 -17.37 24.99
N ILE A 19 2.63 -16.56 25.78
CA ILE A 19 1.84 -15.45 25.27
C ILE A 19 2.75 -14.38 24.65
N GLY A 20 3.82 -13.98 25.33
CA GLY A 20 4.76 -12.97 24.84
C GLY A 20 5.51 -13.38 23.56
N GLN A 21 5.79 -14.65 23.37
CA GLN A 21 6.41 -15.18 22.12
C GLN A 21 5.37 -15.31 21.00
N GLY A 22 4.14 -15.68 21.33
CA GLY A 22 3.03 -15.74 20.39
C GLY A 22 2.72 -14.40 19.76
N ASP A 23 2.64 -13.33 20.56
CA ASP A 23 2.36 -11.98 20.08
C ASP A 23 3.45 -11.46 19.12
N LYS A 24 4.71 -11.73 19.41
CA LYS A 24 5.83 -11.39 18.51
C LYS A 24 5.74 -12.15 17.19
N ALA A 25 5.49 -13.46 17.24
CA ALA A 25 5.35 -14.28 16.03
C ALA A 25 4.18 -13.83 15.16
N ILE A 26 3.06 -13.43 15.78
CA ILE A 26 1.89 -12.89 15.07
C ILE A 26 2.24 -11.57 14.40
N LYS A 27 2.91 -10.63 15.09
CA LYS A 27 3.34 -9.35 14.51
C LYS A 27 4.31 -9.54 13.34
N ILE A 28 5.28 -10.45 13.48
CA ILE A 28 6.20 -10.80 12.38
C ILE A 28 5.42 -11.30 11.17
N SER A 29 4.51 -12.25 11.38
CA SER A 29 3.67 -12.81 10.30
C SER A 29 2.80 -11.74 9.63
N GLN A 30 2.23 -10.80 10.40
CA GLN A 30 1.42 -9.69 9.87
C GLN A 30 2.27 -8.74 9.03
N LEU A 31 3.48 -8.39 9.47
CA LEU A 31 4.41 -7.55 8.73
C LEU A 31 4.81 -8.20 7.40
N GLU A 32 5.21 -9.47 7.43
CA GLU A 32 5.64 -10.20 6.24
C GLU A 32 4.49 -10.38 5.24
N ASN A 33 3.27 -10.61 5.73
CA ASN A 33 2.08 -10.70 4.88
C ASN A 33 1.78 -9.35 4.22
N LEU A 34 1.77 -8.25 4.99
CA LEU A 34 1.55 -6.91 4.46
C LEU A 34 2.63 -6.56 3.42
N ARG A 35 3.90 -6.79 3.74
CA ARG A 35 5.04 -6.56 2.84
C ARG A 35 4.90 -7.33 1.53
N THR A 36 4.59 -8.62 1.62
CA THR A 36 4.41 -9.50 0.46
C THR A 36 3.25 -9.02 -0.42
N ASN A 37 2.12 -8.69 0.17
CA ASN A 37 0.97 -8.17 -0.56
C ASN A 37 1.30 -6.86 -1.28
N MET A 38 1.96 -5.92 -0.61
CA MET A 38 2.36 -4.64 -1.22
C MET A 38 3.36 -4.84 -2.36
N LEU A 39 4.32 -5.77 -2.24
CA LEU A 39 5.26 -6.12 -3.31
C LEU A 39 4.56 -6.75 -4.51
N LEU A 40 3.60 -7.63 -4.29
CA LEU A 40 2.80 -8.23 -5.36
C LEU A 40 1.98 -7.16 -6.10
N ILE A 41 1.33 -6.25 -5.34
CA ILE A 41 0.59 -5.12 -5.92
C ILE A 41 1.54 -4.23 -6.72
N GLN A 42 2.71 -3.87 -6.18
CA GLN A 42 3.70 -3.05 -6.89
C GLN A 42 4.12 -3.69 -8.20
N THR A 43 4.43 -4.99 -8.18
CA THR A 43 4.83 -5.73 -9.37
C THR A 43 3.75 -5.70 -10.44
N LYS A 44 2.49 -5.95 -10.04
CA LYS A 44 1.36 -5.90 -10.97
C LYS A 44 1.06 -4.48 -11.45
N SER A 45 1.17 -3.50 -10.58
CA SER A 45 0.98 -2.08 -10.95
C SER A 45 1.99 -1.62 -11.98
N LYS A 46 3.23 -2.12 -11.94
CA LYS A 46 4.26 -1.79 -12.95
C LYS A 46 3.90 -2.29 -14.35
N GLU A 47 3.27 -3.46 -14.48
CA GLU A 47 2.80 -3.97 -15.78
C GLU A 47 1.82 -3.00 -16.46
N TYR A 48 0.90 -2.41 -15.70
CA TYR A 48 -0.05 -1.41 -16.19
C TYR A 48 0.61 -0.05 -16.42
N LEU A 49 1.54 0.30 -15.57
CA LEU A 49 2.27 1.56 -15.62
C LEU A 49 3.17 1.64 -16.86
N GLU A 50 3.78 0.53 -17.29
CA GLU A 50 4.57 0.46 -18.54
C GLU A 50 3.69 0.82 -19.75
N ASN A 51 2.47 0.31 -19.83
CA ASN A 51 1.52 0.66 -20.88
C ASN A 51 1.08 2.13 -20.79
N ALA A 52 0.86 2.64 -19.58
CA ALA A 52 0.53 4.04 -19.35
C ALA A 52 1.68 4.96 -19.78
N ASN A 53 2.91 4.63 -19.41
CA ASN A 53 4.11 5.37 -19.81
C ASN A 53 4.27 5.38 -21.34
N PHE A 54 4.07 4.24 -22.00
CA PHE A 54 4.09 4.14 -23.45
C PHE A 54 3.06 5.06 -24.10
N ASN A 55 1.82 5.11 -23.60
CA ASN A 55 0.75 5.97 -24.11
C ASN A 55 0.99 7.45 -23.83
N LEU A 56 1.61 7.79 -22.70
CA LEU A 56 2.03 9.16 -22.40
C LEU A 56 3.06 9.64 -23.42
N GLY A 57 3.98 8.75 -23.79
CA GLY A 57 5.01 8.98 -24.80
C GLY A 57 6.12 9.92 -24.32
N THR A 58 7.18 9.96 -25.10
CA THR A 58 8.30 10.87 -24.88
C THR A 58 7.93 12.31 -25.27
N ASN A 59 8.58 13.29 -24.64
CA ASN A 59 8.41 14.72 -24.93
C ASN A 59 6.98 15.26 -24.74
N ILE A 60 6.24 14.68 -23.80
CA ILE A 60 4.85 15.10 -23.47
C ILE A 60 4.76 16.61 -23.18
N ASP A 61 5.80 17.23 -22.64
CA ASP A 61 5.85 18.65 -22.32
C ASP A 61 6.07 19.56 -23.55
N LYS A 62 6.28 18.95 -24.74
CA LYS A 62 6.55 19.67 -26.02
C LYS A 62 5.41 19.58 -27.04
N VAL A 63 4.34 18.87 -26.71
CA VAL A 63 3.17 18.73 -27.57
C VAL A 63 2.12 19.81 -27.28
N THR A 64 1.11 19.93 -28.13
CA THR A 64 -0.01 20.83 -27.89
C THR A 64 -0.82 20.42 -26.66
N GLU A 65 -1.53 21.32 -26.01
CA GLU A 65 -2.36 21.01 -24.84
C GLU A 65 -3.47 19.99 -25.16
N GLU A 66 -4.02 20.00 -26.37
CA GLU A 66 -4.99 19.02 -26.84
C GLU A 66 -4.36 17.63 -26.93
N GLU A 67 -3.19 17.51 -27.55
CA GLU A 67 -2.45 16.25 -27.67
C GLU A 67 -2.00 15.75 -26.31
N LYS A 68 -1.54 16.62 -25.42
CA LYS A 68 -1.17 16.32 -24.05
C LYS A 68 -2.36 15.72 -23.29
N THR A 69 -3.52 16.37 -23.35
CA THR A 69 -4.74 15.88 -22.71
C THR A 69 -5.14 14.50 -23.24
N ASN A 70 -5.10 14.30 -24.55
CA ASN A 70 -5.41 13.02 -25.17
C ASN A 70 -4.45 11.90 -24.73
N ARG A 71 -3.15 12.17 -24.69
CA ARG A 71 -2.14 11.20 -24.26
C ARG A 71 -2.28 10.86 -22.77
N VAL A 72 -2.52 11.87 -21.92
CA VAL A 72 -2.76 11.67 -20.48
C VAL A 72 -3.99 10.79 -20.25
N ASN A 73 -5.10 11.07 -20.93
CA ASN A 73 -6.31 10.27 -20.80
C ASN A 73 -6.08 8.81 -21.21
N LYS A 74 -5.43 8.57 -22.36
CA LYS A 74 -5.06 7.22 -22.79
C LYS A 74 -4.11 6.51 -21.81
N ALA A 75 -3.18 7.24 -21.22
CA ALA A 75 -2.30 6.69 -20.21
C ALA A 75 -3.08 6.25 -18.97
N LYS A 76 -3.99 7.10 -18.47
CA LYS A 76 -4.83 6.82 -17.31
C LYS A 76 -5.77 5.63 -17.50
N GLU A 77 -6.27 5.37 -18.72
CA GLU A 77 -7.11 4.19 -19.03
C GLU A 77 -6.41 2.85 -18.74
N ASN A 78 -5.08 2.82 -18.74
CA ASN A 78 -4.31 1.62 -18.40
C ASN A 78 -4.19 1.39 -16.89
N LEU A 79 -4.31 2.43 -16.07
CA LEU A 79 -4.16 2.32 -14.62
C LEU A 79 -5.33 1.56 -14.00
N LYS A 80 -5.10 0.92 -12.87
CA LYS A 80 -6.12 0.12 -12.17
C LYS A 80 -6.53 0.76 -10.87
N GLY A 81 -7.81 0.60 -10.55
CA GLY A 81 -8.44 1.17 -9.37
C GLY A 81 -9.29 2.39 -9.66
N THR A 82 -9.70 3.08 -8.60
CA THR A 82 -10.45 4.34 -8.67
C THR A 82 -9.51 5.50 -8.36
N GLU A 83 -9.44 6.48 -9.27
CA GLU A 83 -8.61 7.66 -9.09
C GLU A 83 -9.01 8.45 -7.85
N ILE A 84 -8.03 8.87 -7.06
CA ILE A 84 -8.19 9.70 -5.87
C ILE A 84 -7.87 11.14 -6.24
N THR A 85 -8.86 12.01 -6.09
CA THR A 85 -8.73 13.46 -6.32
C THR A 85 -8.81 14.27 -5.03
N ASP A 86 -9.19 13.61 -3.91
CA ASP A 86 -9.36 14.22 -2.60
C ASP A 86 -8.52 13.49 -1.55
N GLY A 87 -7.65 14.23 -0.86
CA GLY A 87 -6.76 13.72 0.17
C GLY A 87 -7.48 13.22 1.44
N ASN A 88 -8.75 13.55 1.63
CA ASN A 88 -9.52 13.10 2.79
C ASN A 88 -9.61 11.56 2.90
N ILE A 89 -9.45 10.83 1.80
CA ILE A 89 -9.45 9.37 1.82
C ILE A 89 -8.31 8.77 2.67
N PHE A 90 -7.28 9.54 2.94
CA PHE A 90 -6.14 9.10 3.75
C PHE A 90 -6.37 9.24 5.26
N ASP A 91 -7.52 9.81 5.69
CA ASP A 91 -7.93 10.01 7.09
C ASP A 91 -6.88 10.72 7.97
N GLY A 92 -6.01 11.53 7.35
CA GLY A 92 -4.88 12.19 8.03
C GLY A 92 -3.74 11.26 8.48
N ASN A 93 -3.87 9.96 8.25
CA ASN A 93 -2.87 8.95 8.62
C ASN A 93 -1.66 8.97 7.68
N ILE A 94 -1.93 9.19 6.38
CA ILE A 94 -0.91 9.36 5.35
C ILE A 94 -0.87 10.84 5.01
N ASN A 95 0.28 11.46 5.11
CA ASN A 95 0.41 12.91 4.87
C ASN A 95 0.41 13.25 3.37
N ILE A 96 -0.73 12.98 2.71
CA ILE A 96 -1.00 13.34 1.32
C ILE A 96 -2.27 14.17 1.30
N THR A 97 -2.13 15.46 1.01
CA THR A 97 -3.25 16.40 0.97
C THR A 97 -3.83 16.53 -0.45
N THR A 98 -5.02 17.12 -0.58
CA THR A 98 -5.64 17.41 -1.88
C THR A 98 -4.76 18.33 -2.73
N GLU A 99 -4.09 19.29 -2.10
CA GLU A 99 -3.14 20.19 -2.78
C GLU A 99 -1.95 19.42 -3.33
N GLN A 100 -1.41 18.46 -2.54
CA GLN A 100 -0.33 17.60 -2.99
C GLN A 100 -0.74 16.74 -4.17
N ILE A 101 -1.95 16.14 -4.15
CA ILE A 101 -2.50 15.36 -5.27
C ILE A 101 -2.60 16.25 -6.51
N THR A 102 -3.14 17.46 -6.37
CA THR A 102 -3.29 18.40 -7.48
C THR A 102 -1.93 18.78 -8.08
N GLN A 103 -0.93 19.04 -7.25
CA GLN A 103 0.43 19.34 -7.69
C GLN A 103 1.09 18.12 -8.37
N ASP A 104 0.95 16.93 -7.79
CA ASP A 104 1.48 15.69 -8.34
C ASP A 104 0.88 15.38 -9.72
N ASN A 105 -0.42 15.64 -9.92
CA ASN A 105 -1.09 15.45 -11.20
C ASN A 105 -0.44 16.29 -12.33
N THR A 106 0.08 17.48 -12.03
CA THR A 106 0.81 18.31 -13.02
C THR A 106 2.13 17.67 -13.47
N ASN A 107 2.65 16.74 -12.68
CA ASN A 107 3.86 15.96 -12.94
C ASN A 107 3.57 14.53 -13.44
N TYR A 108 2.31 14.25 -13.85
CA TYR A 108 1.86 12.92 -14.31
C TYR A 108 1.93 11.84 -13.22
N ILE A 109 1.75 12.24 -11.95
CA ILE A 109 1.68 11.36 -10.80
C ILE A 109 0.24 11.31 -10.32
N TYR A 110 -0.34 10.11 -10.25
CA TYR A 110 -1.74 9.90 -9.91
C TYR A 110 -1.89 8.86 -8.80
N TYR A 111 -2.92 9.03 -7.98
CA TYR A 111 -3.23 8.13 -6.87
C TYR A 111 -4.49 7.35 -7.17
N TYR A 112 -4.44 6.04 -6.97
CA TYR A 112 -5.57 5.14 -7.22
C TYR A 112 -5.82 4.24 -6.03
N LYS A 113 -7.07 4.19 -5.56
CA LYS A 113 -7.55 3.25 -4.56
C LYS A 113 -7.90 1.94 -5.24
N LEU A 114 -7.36 0.83 -4.73
CA LEU A 114 -7.68 -0.52 -5.17
C LEU A 114 -8.70 -1.14 -4.23
N THR A 115 -9.76 -1.70 -4.78
CA THR A 115 -10.69 -2.59 -4.08
C THR A 115 -10.20 -4.04 -4.17
N THR A 116 -10.79 -4.95 -3.38
CA THR A 116 -10.54 -6.40 -3.51
C THR A 116 -10.86 -6.89 -4.91
N GLU A 117 -11.94 -6.39 -5.53
CA GLU A 117 -12.31 -6.72 -6.90
C GLU A 117 -11.26 -6.25 -7.93
N ASP A 118 -10.69 -5.06 -7.75
CA ASP A 118 -9.60 -4.58 -8.60
C ASP A 118 -8.38 -5.49 -8.49
N LEU A 119 -8.01 -5.90 -7.26
CA LEU A 119 -6.92 -6.83 -7.03
C LEU A 119 -7.17 -8.21 -7.66
N GLU A 120 -8.38 -8.72 -7.58
CA GLU A 120 -8.76 -9.97 -8.25
C GLU A 120 -8.62 -9.87 -9.78
N LYS A 121 -9.06 -8.76 -10.39
CA LYS A 121 -8.88 -8.46 -11.81
C LYS A 121 -7.39 -8.34 -12.21
N MET A 122 -6.55 -7.90 -11.28
CA MET A 122 -5.09 -7.89 -11.43
C MET A 122 -4.45 -9.27 -11.24
N GLY A 123 -5.25 -10.31 -10.91
CA GLY A 123 -4.77 -11.67 -10.64
C GLY A 123 -4.32 -11.93 -9.20
N LEU A 124 -4.59 -11.01 -8.28
CA LEU A 124 -4.19 -11.07 -6.87
C LEU A 124 -5.37 -11.52 -5.98
N LYS A 125 -5.87 -12.75 -6.21
CA LYS A 125 -7.11 -13.28 -5.58
C LYS A 125 -7.07 -13.44 -4.06
N ASN A 126 -5.89 -13.48 -3.46
CA ASN A 126 -5.72 -13.67 -2.00
C ASN A 126 -5.38 -12.38 -1.25
N VAL A 127 -5.44 -11.24 -1.94
CA VAL A 127 -5.17 -9.93 -1.35
C VAL A 127 -6.47 -9.18 -1.15
N GLU A 128 -6.79 -8.84 0.09
CA GLU A 128 -7.99 -8.09 0.44
C GLU A 128 -7.66 -6.60 0.63
N SER A 129 -8.47 -5.75 0.02
CA SER A 129 -8.40 -4.28 0.16
C SER A 129 -9.78 -3.74 0.52
N ASN A 130 -10.00 -3.49 1.81
CA ASN A 130 -11.29 -3.06 2.38
C ASN A 130 -11.07 -2.41 3.76
N ASP A 131 -12.14 -1.91 4.38
CA ASP A 131 -12.09 -1.24 5.70
C ASP A 131 -11.48 -2.10 6.81
N LYS A 132 -11.63 -3.42 6.74
CA LYS A 132 -11.10 -4.32 7.78
C LYS A 132 -9.60 -4.52 7.69
N LYS A 133 -9.05 -4.59 6.47
CA LYS A 133 -7.63 -4.86 6.19
C LYS A 133 -6.84 -3.60 5.86
N GLY A 134 -7.53 -2.48 5.63
CA GLY A 134 -6.99 -1.24 5.08
C GLY A 134 -7.01 -1.27 3.55
N TRP A 135 -7.36 -0.12 2.97
CA TRP A 135 -7.33 0.05 1.52
C TRP A 135 -5.89 0.08 1.03
N TYR A 136 -5.64 -0.59 -0.10
CA TYR A 136 -4.41 -0.38 -0.85
C TYR A 136 -4.58 0.79 -1.80
N ILE A 137 -3.54 1.61 -1.86
CA ILE A 137 -3.47 2.79 -2.72
C ILE A 137 -2.17 2.69 -3.50
N VAL A 138 -2.25 2.95 -4.80
CA VAL A 138 -1.09 3.02 -5.69
C VAL A 138 -0.87 4.47 -6.07
N LYS A 139 0.34 4.97 -5.84
CA LYS A 139 0.86 6.18 -6.44
C LYS A 139 1.57 5.78 -7.72
N TYR A 140 1.01 6.16 -8.85
CA TYR A 140 1.58 5.92 -10.18
C TYR A 140 2.33 7.17 -10.65
N ASP A 141 3.63 7.10 -10.79
CA ASP A 141 4.44 8.08 -11.51
C ASP A 141 4.62 7.60 -12.94
N ILE A 142 3.75 8.08 -13.84
CA ILE A 142 3.72 7.59 -15.22
C ILE A 142 5.00 7.98 -15.96
N LYS A 143 5.49 9.19 -15.74
CA LYS A 143 6.67 9.72 -16.46
C LYS A 143 7.94 8.97 -16.10
N ASN A 144 8.13 8.64 -14.84
CA ASN A 144 9.32 7.95 -14.34
C ASN A 144 9.16 6.43 -14.30
N ASN A 145 7.98 5.90 -14.64
CA ASN A 145 7.65 4.47 -14.58
C ASN A 145 7.85 3.88 -13.18
N GLU A 146 7.44 4.62 -12.14
CA GLU A 146 7.56 4.22 -10.75
C GLU A 146 6.19 4.07 -10.08
N ALA A 147 6.06 3.05 -9.24
CA ALA A 147 4.86 2.80 -8.45
C ALA A 147 5.22 2.67 -6.97
N GLU A 148 4.56 3.45 -6.12
CA GLU A 148 4.63 3.31 -4.66
C GLU A 148 3.28 2.83 -4.14
N ILE A 149 3.31 1.90 -3.19
CA ILE A 149 2.12 1.29 -2.62
C ILE A 149 1.96 1.75 -1.18
N TYR A 150 0.73 2.11 -0.82
CA TYR A 150 0.33 2.43 0.54
C TYR A 150 -0.74 1.45 1.00
N ASN A 151 -0.75 1.14 2.31
CA ASN A 151 -1.90 0.54 2.98
C ASN A 151 -2.40 1.52 4.02
N GLN A 152 -3.69 1.88 3.97
CA GLN A 152 -4.28 2.90 4.84
C GLN A 152 -4.19 2.55 6.34
N LYS A 153 -4.26 1.28 6.71
CA LYS A 153 -4.03 0.83 8.10
C LYS A 153 -2.57 0.84 8.48
N GLY A 154 -1.70 0.54 7.54
CA GLY A 154 -0.28 0.42 7.78
C GLY A 154 0.11 -0.71 8.74
N PHE A 155 1.33 -0.62 9.25
CA PHE A 155 1.87 -1.50 10.27
C PHE A 155 2.40 -0.68 11.44
N GLU A 156 1.92 -1.00 12.65
CA GLU A 156 2.32 -0.31 13.87
C GLU A 156 3.52 -1.01 14.53
N LYS A 157 4.59 -0.24 14.77
CA LYS A 157 5.75 -0.67 15.54
C LYS A 157 6.22 0.49 16.43
N GLU A 158 6.43 0.22 17.73
CA GLU A 158 6.99 1.19 18.69
C GLU A 158 6.23 2.53 18.70
N ASN A 159 4.89 2.49 18.70
CA ASN A 159 4.00 3.65 18.66
C ASN A 159 4.11 4.52 17.39
N LYS A 160 4.71 3.99 16.33
CA LYS A 160 4.74 4.60 15.00
C LYS A 160 4.06 3.69 14.00
N THR A 161 3.22 4.24 13.13
CA THR A 161 2.59 3.51 12.03
C THR A 161 3.30 3.83 10.72
N TYR A 162 3.56 2.80 9.94
CA TYR A 162 4.22 2.83 8.64
C TYR A 162 3.20 2.43 7.57
N TYR A 163 3.05 3.26 6.54
CA TYR A 163 1.98 3.11 5.57
C TYR A 163 2.46 2.75 4.17
N SER A 164 3.66 3.20 3.77
CA SER A 164 4.19 2.99 2.43
C SER A 164 5.06 1.72 2.35
N LEU A 165 5.12 1.14 1.15
CA LEU A 165 6.00 -0.01 0.91
C LEU A 165 7.47 0.34 1.15
N SER A 166 7.89 1.53 0.77
CA SER A 166 9.27 2.01 0.98
C SER A 166 9.65 2.04 2.47
N GLU A 167 8.72 2.42 3.36
CA GLU A 167 8.91 2.38 4.80
C GLU A 167 8.92 0.94 5.35
N ILE A 168 7.92 0.13 4.92
CA ILE A 168 7.68 -1.22 5.44
C ILE A 168 8.74 -2.22 4.97
N LYS A 169 9.31 -2.03 3.79
CA LYS A 169 10.26 -2.96 3.17
C LYS A 169 11.47 -3.27 4.04
N ASN A 170 11.95 -2.30 4.80
CA ASN A 170 13.17 -2.41 5.61
C ASN A 170 12.89 -2.57 7.11
N LEU A 171 11.62 -2.64 7.53
CA LEU A 171 11.28 -2.88 8.93
C LEU A 171 11.68 -4.30 9.35
N GLN A 172 12.30 -4.39 10.51
CA GLN A 172 12.43 -5.66 11.23
C GLN A 172 11.34 -5.71 12.30
N ALA A 173 10.62 -6.80 12.42
CA ALA A 173 9.57 -6.98 13.41
C ALA A 173 10.13 -7.26 14.81
#